data_57ca2529bdaf96afd09695666f2e69be
#
_entry.id   57ca2529bdaf96afd09695666f2e69be
#
_cell.length_a   1.000
_cell.length_b   1.000
_cell.length_c   1.000
_cell.angle_alpha   90.00
_cell.angle_beta   90.00
_cell.angle_gamma   90.00
#
_symmetry.space_group_name_H-M   'P 1'
#
loop_
_entity.id
_entity.type
_entity.pdbx_description
1 polymer ?
#
loop_
_entity_poly.entity_id
_entity_poly.type
_entity_poly.pdbx_seq_one_letter_code
_entity_poly.pdbx_strand_id
1 'polypeptide(L)'
;MKPFRVIDTGIREGRAQIAFDQALIELHQTGRIPDTIRFLQFPPTVLIGRHQALSQEIRLDACKAGGIGVGRRITGGGALYLDEGQFGWELVFHRDTLGIASLGDLAREICEAVAGGLSRLGVAAR
;
A
#
# COMPACT_ATOMS: atom_id res chain seq x y z
N MET A 1 23.62 -4.38 2.73
CA MET A 1 22.14 -4.35 2.82
C MET A 1 21.61 -5.74 2.51
N LYS A 2 20.69 -6.25 3.33
CA LYS A 2 20.04 -7.53 3.05
C LYS A 2 19.11 -7.38 1.84
N PRO A 3 18.95 -8.41 1.01
CA PRO A 3 18.04 -8.34 -0.13
C PRO A 3 16.59 -8.28 0.32
N PHE A 4 15.77 -7.48 -0.37
CA PHE A 4 14.32 -7.49 -0.20
C PHE A 4 13.72 -8.69 -0.93
N ARG A 5 12.73 -9.32 -0.29
CA ARG A 5 11.84 -10.23 -1.00
C ARG A 5 10.86 -9.42 -1.83
N VAL A 6 10.66 -9.79 -3.08
CA VAL A 6 9.69 -9.15 -3.98
C VAL A 6 8.55 -10.11 -4.22
N ILE A 7 7.31 -9.65 -3.99
CA ILE A 7 6.10 -10.42 -4.26
C ILE A 7 5.10 -9.57 -5.03
N ASP A 8 4.34 -10.20 -5.90
CA ASP A 8 3.20 -9.60 -6.59
C ASP A 8 1.95 -10.40 -6.22
N THR A 9 0.99 -9.74 -5.58
CA THR A 9 -0.27 -10.37 -5.19
C THR A 9 -1.39 -10.13 -6.18
N GLY A 10 -1.12 -9.36 -7.25
CA GLY A 10 -2.06 -9.07 -8.31
C GLY A 10 -3.32 -8.34 -7.86
N ILE A 11 -4.39 -8.51 -8.63
CA ILE A 11 -5.70 -7.92 -8.34
C ILE A 11 -6.42 -8.80 -7.33
N ARG A 12 -6.81 -8.22 -6.19
CA ARG A 12 -7.57 -8.91 -5.14
C ARG A 12 -8.61 -7.96 -4.54
N GLU A 13 -9.69 -8.52 -4.03
CA GLU A 13 -10.72 -7.80 -3.29
C GLU A 13 -10.08 -6.98 -2.15
N GLY A 14 -10.61 -5.75 -1.94
CA GLY A 14 -9.98 -4.76 -1.07
C GLY A 14 -9.72 -5.23 0.35
N ARG A 15 -10.66 -5.96 0.95
CA ARG A 15 -10.49 -6.51 2.31
C ARG A 15 -9.39 -7.57 2.37
N ALA A 16 -9.25 -8.38 1.31
CA ALA A 16 -8.16 -9.36 1.22
C ALA A 16 -6.79 -8.67 1.09
N GLN A 17 -6.69 -7.58 0.32
CA GLN A 17 -5.45 -6.79 0.24
C GLN A 17 -5.07 -6.19 1.59
N ILE A 18 -6.03 -5.61 2.32
CA ILE A 18 -5.77 -5.03 3.65
C ILE A 18 -5.41 -6.12 4.69
N ALA A 19 -6.06 -7.27 4.64
CA ALA A 19 -5.68 -8.39 5.50
C ALA A 19 -4.26 -8.87 5.20
N PHE A 20 -3.83 -8.81 3.95
CA PHE A 20 -2.47 -9.13 3.55
C PHE A 20 -1.45 -8.12 4.11
N ASP A 21 -1.77 -6.81 4.07
CA ASP A 21 -0.94 -5.76 4.69
C ASP A 21 -0.70 -6.07 6.17
N GLN A 22 -1.77 -6.36 6.89
CA GLN A 22 -1.70 -6.69 8.32
C GLN A 22 -0.83 -7.93 8.56
N ALA A 23 -1.04 -8.98 7.78
CA ALA A 23 -0.27 -10.23 7.91
C ALA A 23 1.23 -10.02 7.63
N LEU A 24 1.59 -9.21 6.63
CA LEU A 24 3.00 -8.89 6.34
C LEU A 24 3.65 -8.17 7.52
N ILE A 25 2.97 -7.19 8.10
CA ILE A 25 3.50 -6.44 9.25
C ILE A 25 3.72 -7.39 10.44
N GLU A 26 2.72 -8.19 10.80
CA GLU A 26 2.80 -9.12 11.94
C GLU A 26 3.90 -10.18 11.76
N LEU A 27 4.00 -10.76 10.57
CA LEU A 27 5.02 -11.76 10.28
C LEU A 27 6.43 -11.17 10.25
N HIS A 28 6.56 -9.94 9.75
CA HIS A 28 7.84 -9.24 9.75
C HIS A 28 8.28 -8.88 11.16
N GLN A 29 7.37 -8.35 12.00
CA GLN A 29 7.66 -8.01 13.39
C GLN A 29 8.11 -9.22 14.22
N THR A 30 7.63 -10.42 13.89
CA THR A 30 8.02 -11.67 14.55
C THR A 30 9.24 -12.34 13.90
N GLY A 31 9.87 -11.69 12.91
CA GLY A 31 11.06 -12.22 12.22
C GLY A 31 10.79 -13.43 11.33
N ARG A 32 9.53 -13.72 11.02
CA ARG A 32 9.12 -14.88 10.20
C ARG A 32 9.26 -14.66 8.70
N ILE A 33 9.35 -13.41 8.27
CA ILE A 33 9.59 -13.03 6.88
C ILE A 33 10.68 -11.97 6.80
N PRO A 34 11.45 -11.92 5.70
CA PRO A 34 12.42 -10.86 5.46
C PRO A 34 11.73 -9.54 5.07
N ASP A 35 12.53 -8.49 4.98
CA ASP A 35 12.13 -7.23 4.36
C ASP A 35 11.52 -7.50 2.99
N THR A 36 10.37 -6.91 2.72
CA THR A 36 9.53 -7.29 1.57
C THR A 36 9.05 -6.05 0.81
N ILE A 37 9.12 -6.13 -0.52
CA ILE A 37 8.40 -5.24 -1.45
C ILE A 37 7.22 -6.03 -1.99
N ARG A 38 6.03 -5.48 -1.89
CA ARG A 38 4.83 -6.08 -2.47
C ARG A 38 4.21 -5.18 -3.50
N PHE A 39 3.85 -5.75 -4.64
CA PHE A 39 3.04 -5.12 -5.67
C PHE A 39 1.61 -5.63 -5.59
N LEU A 40 0.64 -4.73 -5.84
CA LEU A 40 -0.78 -5.04 -5.71
C LEU A 40 -1.65 -4.11 -6.55
N GLN A 41 -2.82 -4.58 -6.87
CA GLN A 41 -3.87 -3.82 -7.53
C GLN A 41 -5.22 -4.14 -6.91
N PHE A 42 -6.18 -3.25 -7.08
CA PHE A 42 -7.53 -3.40 -6.54
C PHE A 42 -8.53 -3.45 -7.70
N PRO A 43 -9.61 -4.23 -7.60
CA PRO A 43 -10.82 -3.93 -8.37
C PRO A 43 -11.42 -2.62 -7.85
N PRO A 44 -12.45 -2.05 -8.51
CA PRO A 44 -13.09 -0.83 -8.03
C PRO A 44 -13.40 -0.90 -6.53
N THR A 45 -12.71 -0.10 -5.73
CA THR A 45 -12.74 -0.18 -4.26
C THR A 45 -12.56 1.20 -3.63
N VAL A 46 -13.38 1.52 -2.64
CA VAL A 46 -13.16 2.64 -1.75
C VAL A 46 -12.57 2.14 -0.44
N LEU A 47 -11.45 2.73 -0.03
CA LEU A 47 -10.82 2.49 1.26
C LEU A 47 -10.92 3.74 2.13
N ILE A 48 -11.57 3.64 3.27
CA ILE A 48 -11.56 4.70 4.28
C ILE A 48 -10.34 4.56 5.21
N GLY A 49 -9.91 5.67 5.78
CA GLY A 49 -8.87 5.68 6.79
C GLY A 49 -9.32 5.01 8.09
N ARG A 50 -8.36 4.58 8.89
CA ARG A 50 -8.60 3.83 10.14
C ARG A 50 -9.62 4.51 11.07
N HIS A 51 -9.60 5.84 11.16
CA HIS A 51 -10.39 6.62 12.12
C HIS A 51 -11.59 7.31 11.51
N GLN A 52 -11.88 7.13 10.22
CA GLN A 52 -13.01 7.76 9.56
C GLN A 52 -14.33 7.05 9.86
N ALA A 53 -15.41 7.83 9.96
CA ALA A 53 -16.77 7.31 10.09
C ALA A 53 -17.33 6.96 8.71
N LEU A 54 -17.62 5.68 8.48
CA LEU A 54 -18.05 5.16 7.18
C LEU A 54 -19.26 5.91 6.61
N SER A 55 -20.27 6.16 7.44
CA SER A 55 -21.52 6.84 7.04
C SER A 55 -21.34 8.32 6.66
N GLN A 56 -20.24 8.94 7.10
CA GLN A 56 -19.92 10.34 6.76
C GLN A 56 -19.09 10.46 5.49
N GLU A 57 -18.28 9.45 5.19
CA GLU A 57 -17.31 9.50 4.10
C GLU A 57 -17.84 8.88 2.81
N ILE A 58 -18.76 7.92 2.90
CA ILE A 58 -19.12 7.07 1.76
C ILE A 58 -20.64 6.90 1.66
N ARG A 59 -21.13 6.99 0.45
CA ARG A 59 -22.50 6.59 0.11
C ARG A 59 -22.51 5.10 -0.21
N LEU A 60 -22.83 4.29 0.80
CA LEU A 60 -22.82 2.82 0.69
C LEU A 60 -23.80 2.29 -0.36
N ASP A 61 -24.96 2.95 -0.50
CA ASP A 61 -25.96 2.62 -1.51
C ASP A 61 -25.40 2.78 -2.94
N ALA A 62 -24.71 3.88 -3.19
CA ALA A 62 -24.06 4.14 -4.47
C ALA A 62 -22.90 3.15 -4.75
N CYS A 63 -22.09 2.85 -3.75
CA CYS A 63 -21.03 1.85 -3.89
C CYS A 63 -21.62 0.48 -4.25
N LYS A 64 -22.67 0.06 -3.56
CA LYS A 64 -23.34 -1.21 -3.83
C LYS A 64 -23.93 -1.25 -5.24
N ALA A 65 -24.62 -0.18 -5.65
CA ALA A 65 -25.21 -0.08 -6.99
C ALA A 65 -24.14 -0.09 -8.09
N GLY A 66 -22.98 0.52 -7.85
CA GLY A 66 -21.86 0.59 -8.79
C GLY A 66 -20.91 -0.61 -8.75
N GLY A 67 -21.16 -1.62 -7.92
CA GLY A 67 -20.27 -2.77 -7.77
C GLY A 67 -18.90 -2.41 -7.16
N ILE A 68 -18.84 -1.33 -6.36
CA ILE A 68 -17.62 -0.82 -5.74
C ILE A 68 -17.44 -1.46 -4.37
N GLY A 69 -16.32 -2.13 -4.17
CA GLY A 69 -15.94 -2.67 -2.87
C GLY A 69 -15.69 -1.58 -1.82
N VAL A 70 -15.89 -1.89 -0.56
CA VAL A 70 -15.66 -0.95 0.55
C VAL A 70 -14.82 -1.63 1.62
N GLY A 71 -13.74 -0.97 2.03
CA GLY A 71 -12.84 -1.45 3.07
C GLY A 71 -12.32 -0.32 3.95
N ARG A 72 -11.65 -0.71 5.03
CA ARG A 72 -10.95 0.20 5.94
C ARG A 72 -9.47 -0.11 5.94
N ARG A 73 -8.64 0.93 5.76
CA ARG A 73 -7.18 0.78 5.87
C ARG A 73 -6.75 0.62 7.33
N ILE A 74 -5.59 0.02 7.52
CA ILE A 74 -4.91 -0.06 8.83
C ILE A 74 -4.23 1.27 9.20
N THR A 75 -4.07 2.18 8.24
CA THR A 75 -3.47 3.50 8.37
C THR A 75 -4.52 4.61 8.42
N GLY A 76 -4.16 5.78 8.97
CA GLY A 76 -5.02 6.96 8.99
C GLY A 76 -5.16 7.63 7.62
N GLY A 77 -5.73 8.83 7.63
CA GLY A 77 -5.94 9.65 6.44
C GLY A 77 -7.35 9.60 5.87
N GLY A 78 -7.56 10.22 4.72
CA GLY A 78 -8.84 10.35 4.03
C GLY A 78 -9.23 9.11 3.22
N ALA A 79 -10.44 9.12 2.70
CA ALA A 79 -10.93 8.07 1.80
C ALA A 79 -10.20 8.12 0.46
N LEU A 80 -9.93 6.93 -0.10
CA LEU A 80 -9.31 6.75 -1.41
C LEU A 80 -10.18 5.86 -2.27
N TYR A 81 -10.28 6.19 -3.55
CA TYR A 81 -10.80 5.28 -4.57
C TYR A 81 -9.65 4.65 -5.34
N LEU A 82 -9.71 3.35 -5.52
CA LEU A 82 -8.71 2.54 -6.22
C LEU A 82 -9.39 1.62 -7.23
N ASP A 83 -8.72 1.36 -8.34
CA ASP A 83 -9.14 0.39 -9.34
C ASP A 83 -7.92 -0.23 -10.05
N GLU A 84 -8.15 -1.04 -11.08
CA GLU A 84 -7.10 -1.73 -11.81
C GLU A 84 -6.15 -0.78 -12.59
N GLY A 85 -6.54 0.47 -12.79
CA GLY A 85 -5.71 1.50 -13.42
C GLY A 85 -4.59 2.02 -12.52
N GLN A 86 -4.60 1.64 -11.24
CA GLN A 86 -3.61 2.07 -10.26
C GLN A 86 -2.74 0.90 -9.80
N PHE A 87 -1.46 1.01 -10.08
CA PHE A 87 -0.47 0.06 -9.60
C PHE A 87 0.04 0.47 -8.22
N GLY A 88 -0.27 -0.34 -7.22
CA GLY A 88 0.17 -0.12 -5.85
C GLY A 88 1.46 -0.85 -5.51
N TRP A 89 2.22 -0.28 -4.61
CA TRP A 89 3.37 -0.94 -4.01
C TRP A 89 3.47 -0.58 -2.54
N GLU A 90 4.02 -1.48 -1.76
CA GLU A 90 4.28 -1.29 -0.34
C GLU A 90 5.63 -1.87 0.06
N LEU A 91 6.21 -1.31 1.11
CA LEU A 91 7.45 -1.75 1.70
C LEU A 91 7.21 -2.14 3.16
N VAL A 92 7.63 -3.34 3.53
CA VAL A 92 7.66 -3.80 4.91
C VAL A 92 9.10 -4.14 5.26
N PHE A 93 9.70 -3.35 6.15
CA PHE A 93 11.09 -3.50 6.53
C PHE A 93 11.35 -2.92 7.93
N HIS A 94 12.46 -3.31 8.53
CA HIS A 94 12.90 -2.72 9.79
C HIS A 94 13.52 -1.33 9.54
N ARG A 95 13.23 -0.38 10.41
CA ARG A 95 13.74 1.00 10.27
C ARG A 95 15.27 1.08 10.09
N ASP A 96 16.01 0.15 10.68
CA ASP A 96 17.45 0.13 10.63
C ASP A 96 18.01 -0.47 9.33
N THR A 97 17.15 -1.05 8.47
CA THR A 97 17.58 -1.71 7.23
C THR A 97 18.31 -0.74 6.29
N LEU A 98 17.84 0.49 6.20
CA LEU A 98 18.44 1.53 5.37
C LEU A 98 19.40 2.45 6.15
N GLY A 99 19.52 2.29 7.46
CA GLY A 99 20.40 3.11 8.30
C GLY A 99 20.01 4.60 8.38
N ILE A 100 18.76 4.94 8.07
CA ILE A 100 18.27 6.32 8.01
C ILE A 100 17.46 6.62 9.27
N ALA A 101 17.89 7.63 10.03
CA ALA A 101 17.30 7.97 11.32
C ALA A 101 16.03 8.83 11.21
N SER A 102 15.98 9.72 10.21
CA SER A 102 14.87 10.65 9.99
C SER A 102 13.80 10.03 9.08
N LEU A 103 12.52 10.12 9.48
CA LEU A 103 11.41 9.68 8.63
C LEU A 103 11.30 10.51 7.34
N GLY A 104 11.65 11.80 7.39
CA GLY A 104 11.66 12.66 6.19
C GLY A 104 12.72 12.22 5.19
N ASP A 105 13.92 11.92 5.64
CA ASP A 105 14.99 11.42 4.78
C ASP A 105 14.65 10.03 4.23
N LEU A 106 14.06 9.16 5.04
CA LEU A 106 13.60 7.86 4.60
C LEU A 106 12.55 7.97 3.49
N ALA A 107 11.56 8.84 3.65
CA ALA A 107 10.54 9.06 2.63
C ALA A 107 11.16 9.59 1.32
N ARG A 108 12.11 10.52 1.42
CA ARG A 108 12.83 11.05 0.26
C ARG A 108 13.60 9.96 -0.49
N GLU A 109 14.40 9.16 0.21
CA GLU A 109 15.16 8.06 -0.38
C GLU A 109 14.25 7.05 -1.11
N ILE A 110 13.12 6.70 -0.51
CA ILE A 110 12.14 5.80 -1.13
C ILE A 110 11.55 6.44 -2.39
N CYS A 111 11.14 7.70 -2.33
CA CYS A 111 10.57 8.41 -3.48
C CYS A 111 11.59 8.56 -4.61
N GLU A 112 12.85 8.88 -4.31
CA GLU A 112 13.93 8.98 -5.29
C GLU A 112 14.22 7.62 -5.96
N ALA A 113 14.21 6.54 -5.20
CA ALA A 113 14.37 5.19 -5.73
C ALA A 113 13.22 4.81 -6.69
N VAL A 114 11.99 5.15 -6.34
CA VAL A 114 10.81 4.92 -7.19
C VAL A 114 10.88 5.78 -8.44
N ALA A 115 11.20 7.07 -8.32
CA ALA A 115 11.37 7.96 -9.48
C ALA A 115 12.47 7.45 -10.43
N GLY A 116 13.60 6.98 -9.88
CA GLY A 116 14.65 6.35 -10.65
C GLY A 116 14.20 5.09 -11.39
N GLY A 117 13.41 4.26 -10.75
CA GLY A 117 12.80 3.08 -11.37
C GLY A 117 11.85 3.43 -12.52
N LEU A 118 10.97 4.39 -12.31
CA LEU A 118 10.04 4.89 -13.34
C LEU A 118 10.79 5.51 -14.52
N SER A 119 11.86 6.25 -14.25
CA SER A 119 12.68 6.85 -15.31
C SER A 119 13.31 5.81 -16.23
N ARG A 120 13.70 4.65 -15.68
CA ARG A 120 14.20 3.52 -16.49
C ARG A 120 13.13 2.90 -17.38
N LEU A 121 11.87 3.08 -17.05
CA LEU A 121 10.72 2.67 -17.87
C LEU A 121 10.29 3.74 -18.86
N GLY A 122 11.02 4.85 -18.98
CA GLY A 122 10.71 5.94 -19.90
C GLY A 122 9.74 6.99 -19.35
N VAL A 123 9.40 6.92 -18.06
CA VAL A 123 8.52 7.91 -17.40
C VAL A 123 9.38 9.00 -16.78
N ALA A 124 9.15 10.26 -17.14
CA ALA A 124 9.83 11.41 -16.54
C ALA A 124 9.29 11.65 -15.11
N ALA A 125 9.85 10.95 -14.14
CA ALA A 125 9.50 11.09 -12.72
C ALA A 125 10.57 11.90 -11.96
N ARG A 126 10.12 12.72 -11.00
CA ARG A 126 10.97 13.57 -10.15
C ARG A 126 10.51 13.47 -8.69
#